data_2a57ae33d69d5e852607e4ecf7b5ea94
#
_entry.id   2a57ae33d69d5e852607e4ecf7b5ea94
#
_cell.length_a   1.000
_cell.length_b   1.000
_cell.length_c   1.000
_cell.angle_alpha   90.00
_cell.angle_beta   90.00
_cell.angle_gamma   90.00
#
_symmetry.space_group_name_H-M   'P 1'
#
loop_
_entity.id
_entity.type
_entity.pdbx_description
1 polymer ?
#
loop_
_entity_poly.entity_id
_entity_poly.type
_entity_poly.pdbx_seq_one_letter_code
_entity_poly.pdbx_strand_id
1 'polypeptide(L)'
;ILANQFSKNHTTTTAMPNLDELGVSGIDPARRGNYRMYIRCQDASGNYNSAEYVAEFCVAPADDHTAPLISQFIPASPGLVGLNATNKPVQFYTNEPAECRWSLNSGQDYTQMTGQSNCNNEINQVTLNGWLCQVNLPVGNDSTTNYYFRCADQPWLGTNETNPNLPDPLQNVNSNYTTYQIKKTNTPLTITSVTPNGNTLSVGSLPVSVKLQITTSGGINNGNAFCSYSINGGNSAPFFITGATSHTQTFSTLLDGSYNIGLQCVDLAQNIATGNSQFDVQVDSNGSLITRVYSSGASLTIITNEASTCSWSTDSCSFDFASGTLLSGSGQSHTMPYNNGITYRIKCKDTFGNIGTCLTASGGY
;
A
#
# COMPACT_ATOMS: atom_id res chain seq x y z
N ILE A 1 12.17 3.94 -24.19
CA ILE A 1 11.39 2.94 -24.96
C ILE A 1 10.92 1.91 -23.95
N LEU A 2 9.67 2.05 -23.46
CA LEU A 2 9.10 1.17 -22.42
C LEU A 2 8.51 -0.14 -22.99
N ALA A 3 8.13 -0.16 -24.25
CA ALA A 3 7.69 -1.37 -24.92
C ALA A 3 8.89 -2.23 -25.33
N ASN A 4 8.82 -3.53 -25.07
CA ASN A 4 9.86 -4.49 -25.43
C ASN A 4 11.22 -4.32 -24.71
N GLN A 5 11.26 -3.75 -23.49
CA GLN A 5 12.45 -3.78 -22.66
C GLN A 5 12.96 -5.22 -22.48
N PHE A 6 14.29 -5.40 -22.57
CA PHE A 6 14.98 -6.68 -22.44
C PHE A 6 14.63 -7.74 -23.53
N SER A 7 13.97 -7.36 -24.61
CA SER A 7 13.81 -8.20 -25.80
C SER A 7 14.97 -8.02 -26.78
N LYS A 8 15.10 -8.90 -27.78
CA LYS A 8 16.08 -8.74 -28.86
C LYS A 8 15.61 -7.74 -29.93
N ASN A 9 14.29 -7.56 -30.04
CA ASN A 9 13.67 -6.65 -30.99
C ASN A 9 13.03 -5.50 -30.23
N HIS A 10 13.41 -4.29 -30.60
CA HIS A 10 12.89 -3.06 -30.03
C HIS A 10 12.16 -2.28 -31.12
N THR A 11 10.95 -1.83 -30.82
CA THR A 11 10.17 -0.96 -31.70
C THR A 11 9.75 0.29 -30.95
N THR A 12 9.80 1.41 -31.60
CA THR A 12 9.25 2.67 -31.11
C THR A 12 8.67 3.45 -32.28
N THR A 13 7.61 4.18 -32.01
CA THR A 13 7.05 5.14 -32.96
C THR A 13 7.30 6.53 -32.39
N THR A 14 7.88 7.40 -33.18
CA THR A 14 8.10 8.80 -32.83
C THR A 14 7.62 9.67 -33.97
N ALA A 15 6.94 10.76 -33.66
CA ALA A 15 6.58 11.77 -34.64
C ALA A 15 7.82 12.59 -34.97
N MET A 16 8.01 12.86 -36.24
CA MET A 16 9.09 13.69 -36.77
C MET A 16 8.45 14.84 -37.52
N PRO A 17 8.25 15.99 -36.88
CA PRO A 17 7.74 17.17 -37.57
C PRO A 17 8.72 17.64 -38.61
N ASN A 18 8.22 18.24 -39.69
CA ASN A 18 9.12 18.95 -40.59
C ASN A 18 9.55 20.29 -39.93
N LEU A 19 10.64 20.88 -40.41
CA LEU A 19 11.18 22.10 -39.79
C LEU A 19 10.30 23.34 -40.02
N ASP A 20 9.45 23.33 -41.04
CA ASP A 20 8.51 24.41 -41.30
C ASP A 20 7.36 24.37 -40.26
N GLU A 21 6.92 23.18 -39.88
CA GLU A 21 5.95 22.97 -38.78
C GLU A 21 6.46 23.42 -37.40
N LEU A 22 7.77 23.45 -37.22
CA LEU A 22 8.39 23.91 -35.97
C LEU A 22 8.67 25.42 -35.92
N GLY A 23 8.28 26.19 -36.95
CA GLY A 23 8.48 27.63 -37.00
C GLY A 23 9.97 28.04 -37.01
N VAL A 24 10.89 27.14 -37.32
CA VAL A 24 12.34 27.43 -37.32
C VAL A 24 12.71 28.16 -38.60
N SER A 25 12.89 29.48 -38.50
CA SER A 25 13.38 30.31 -39.60
C SER A 25 14.89 30.29 -39.69
N GLY A 26 15.43 30.40 -40.94
CA GLY A 26 16.88 30.60 -41.18
C GLY A 26 17.70 29.34 -41.39
N ILE A 27 17.09 28.17 -41.55
CA ILE A 27 17.76 26.92 -41.90
C ILE A 27 17.97 26.86 -43.41
N ASP A 28 19.15 26.41 -43.80
CA ASP A 28 19.52 26.14 -45.22
C ASP A 28 18.44 25.25 -45.87
N PRO A 29 17.77 25.73 -46.95
CA PRO A 29 16.74 24.95 -47.64
C PRO A 29 17.19 23.54 -48.07
N ALA A 30 18.50 23.36 -48.33
CA ALA A 30 19.07 22.06 -48.69
C ALA A 30 19.17 21.07 -47.54
N ARG A 31 18.97 21.50 -46.27
CA ARG A 31 19.05 20.69 -45.07
C ARG A 31 17.70 20.58 -44.33
N ARG A 32 16.66 21.18 -44.83
CA ARG A 32 15.33 21.08 -44.24
C ARG A 32 14.86 19.64 -44.27
N GLY A 33 14.38 19.17 -43.11
CA GLY A 33 13.81 17.83 -42.96
C GLY A 33 14.83 16.70 -42.78
N ASN A 34 16.14 16.97 -42.69
CA ASN A 34 17.14 15.96 -42.40
C ASN A 34 17.31 15.75 -40.89
N TYR A 35 17.06 14.53 -40.43
CA TYR A 35 17.16 14.14 -39.05
C TYR A 35 18.23 13.08 -38.84
N ARG A 36 18.94 13.16 -37.70
CA ARG A 36 19.83 12.11 -37.21
C ARG A 36 19.34 11.62 -35.86
N MET A 37 19.03 10.35 -35.79
CA MET A 37 18.65 9.68 -34.53
C MET A 37 19.83 8.85 -34.04
N TYR A 38 20.27 9.10 -32.81
CA TYR A 38 21.32 8.36 -32.15
C TYR A 38 20.70 7.34 -31.21
N ILE A 39 20.99 6.06 -31.43
CA ILE A 39 20.40 4.96 -30.67
C ILE A 39 21.46 4.29 -29.81
N ARG A 40 21.22 4.20 -28.51
CA ARG A 40 21.99 3.41 -27.55
C ARG A 40 21.14 2.37 -26.92
N CYS A 41 21.68 1.17 -26.74
CA CYS A 41 21.05 0.08 -26.05
C CYS A 41 21.81 -0.24 -24.77
N GLN A 42 21.06 -0.62 -23.73
CA GLN A 42 21.59 -1.09 -22.46
C GLN A 42 21.07 -2.50 -22.21
N ASP A 43 21.94 -3.42 -21.82
CA ASP A 43 21.53 -4.76 -21.40
C ASP A 43 21.02 -4.79 -19.96
N ALA A 44 20.52 -5.93 -19.51
CA ALA A 44 20.00 -6.12 -18.15
C ALA A 44 21.09 -5.97 -17.06
N SER A 45 22.37 -6.06 -17.42
CA SER A 45 23.52 -5.88 -16.53
C SER A 45 24.02 -4.45 -16.48
N GLY A 46 23.38 -3.53 -17.24
CA GLY A 46 23.76 -2.12 -17.29
C GLY A 46 24.84 -1.76 -18.31
N ASN A 47 25.30 -2.69 -19.14
CA ASN A 47 26.30 -2.41 -20.16
C ASN A 47 25.66 -1.73 -21.37
N TYR A 48 26.32 -0.73 -21.91
CA TYR A 48 25.93 -0.02 -23.13
C TYR A 48 26.74 -0.49 -24.33
N ASN A 49 26.17 -0.38 -25.54
CA ASN A 49 26.93 -0.52 -26.74
C ASN A 49 28.07 0.55 -26.83
N SER A 50 29.23 0.15 -27.31
CA SER A 50 30.43 0.99 -27.32
C SER A 50 30.33 2.20 -28.24
N ALA A 51 29.52 2.13 -29.31
CA ALA A 51 29.24 3.21 -30.23
C ALA A 51 27.74 3.35 -30.45
N GLU A 52 27.28 4.55 -30.73
CA GLU A 52 25.87 4.82 -31.07
C GLU A 52 25.59 4.30 -32.48
N TYR A 53 24.41 3.73 -32.66
CA TYR A 53 23.85 3.51 -33.98
C TYR A 53 23.20 4.83 -34.44
N VAL A 54 23.55 5.30 -35.63
CA VAL A 54 23.01 6.52 -36.21
C VAL A 54 22.08 6.17 -37.36
N ALA A 55 20.81 6.54 -37.22
CA ALA A 55 19.83 6.51 -38.29
C ALA A 55 19.69 7.93 -38.86
N GLU A 56 19.95 8.10 -40.15
CA GLU A 56 19.79 9.36 -40.85
C GLU A 56 18.67 9.23 -41.88
N PHE A 57 17.70 10.15 -41.82
CA PHE A 57 16.54 10.13 -42.70
C PHE A 57 16.06 11.56 -42.97
N CYS A 58 15.26 11.73 -44.02
CA CYS A 58 14.65 12.98 -44.41
C CYS A 58 13.15 12.91 -44.31
N VAL A 59 12.54 13.96 -43.73
CA VAL A 59 11.07 14.15 -43.74
C VAL A 59 10.79 15.19 -44.83
N ALA A 60 10.04 14.80 -45.86
CA ALA A 60 9.63 15.71 -46.93
C ALA A 60 8.64 16.77 -46.38
N PRO A 61 8.82 18.06 -46.75
CA PRO A 61 7.85 19.08 -46.44
C PRO A 61 6.48 18.72 -47.05
N ALA A 62 5.45 18.72 -46.24
CA ALA A 62 4.06 18.57 -46.69
C ALA A 62 3.19 19.44 -45.79
N ASP A 63 2.07 19.90 -46.32
CA ASP A 63 1.06 20.58 -45.50
C ASP A 63 0.56 19.62 -44.41
N ASP A 64 0.52 20.09 -43.19
CA ASP A 64 -0.01 19.33 -42.08
C ASP A 64 -1.55 19.39 -42.08
N HIS A 65 -2.16 18.22 -42.08
CA HIS A 65 -3.61 18.06 -42.04
C HIS A 65 -4.07 17.18 -40.87
N THR A 66 -3.20 16.93 -39.89
CA THR A 66 -3.46 16.03 -38.75
C THR A 66 -3.41 16.79 -37.45
N ALA A 67 -4.46 16.63 -36.64
CA ALA A 67 -4.48 17.23 -35.32
C ALA A 67 -3.63 16.46 -34.32
N PRO A 68 -3.09 17.13 -33.29
CA PRO A 68 -2.22 16.50 -32.29
C PRO A 68 -2.88 15.33 -31.58
N LEU A 69 -2.10 14.30 -31.28
CA LEU A 69 -2.56 13.14 -30.51
C LEU A 69 -2.02 13.19 -29.09
N ILE A 70 -2.91 13.11 -28.11
CA ILE A 70 -2.53 12.90 -26.71
C ILE A 70 -2.23 11.41 -26.50
N SER A 71 -0.98 11.06 -26.16
CA SER A 71 -0.53 9.68 -26.14
C SER A 71 -0.57 9.03 -24.76
N GLN A 72 -0.27 9.77 -23.69
CA GLN A 72 -0.10 9.21 -22.36
C GLN A 72 -0.38 10.26 -21.28
N PHE A 73 -1.15 9.90 -20.24
CA PHE A 73 -1.30 10.67 -19.03
C PHE A 73 -0.45 10.09 -17.89
N ILE A 74 0.17 10.97 -17.09
CA ILE A 74 0.92 10.63 -15.88
C ILE A 74 0.42 11.51 -14.72
N PRO A 75 -0.15 10.93 -13.66
CA PRO A 75 -0.50 9.51 -13.53
C PRO A 75 -1.56 9.09 -14.55
N ALA A 76 -1.67 7.79 -14.79
CA ALA A 76 -2.69 7.24 -15.69
C ALA A 76 -4.11 7.58 -15.19
N SER A 77 -5.05 7.68 -16.15
CA SER A 77 -6.48 7.84 -15.82
C SER A 77 -7.08 6.51 -15.30
N PRO A 78 -7.84 6.52 -14.20
CA PRO A 78 -8.18 7.67 -13.37
C PRO A 78 -7.04 8.10 -12.43
N GLY A 79 -6.81 9.41 -12.34
CA GLY A 79 -5.95 9.98 -11.31
C GLY A 79 -6.62 9.96 -9.94
N LEU A 80 -6.00 9.33 -8.95
CA LEU A 80 -6.55 9.23 -7.61
C LEU A 80 -6.12 10.43 -6.76
N VAL A 81 -7.04 10.94 -5.93
CA VAL A 81 -6.76 12.05 -5.00
C VAL A 81 -7.40 11.82 -3.65
N GLY A 82 -6.70 12.27 -2.61
CA GLY A 82 -7.15 12.18 -1.23
C GLY A 82 -8.34 13.10 -0.92
N LEU A 83 -8.92 12.92 0.26
CA LEU A 83 -10.13 13.60 0.73
C LEU A 83 -10.03 15.14 0.64
N ASN A 84 -8.89 15.70 1.03
CA ASN A 84 -8.65 17.13 1.13
C ASN A 84 -7.93 17.72 -0.09
N ALA A 85 -7.74 16.95 -1.15
CA ALA A 85 -7.08 17.44 -2.35
C ALA A 85 -7.95 18.50 -3.06
N THR A 86 -7.33 19.61 -3.42
CA THR A 86 -7.96 20.69 -4.18
C THR A 86 -7.47 20.74 -5.62
N ASN A 87 -6.33 20.15 -5.90
CA ASN A 87 -5.71 20.11 -7.21
C ASN A 87 -5.03 18.77 -7.47
N LYS A 88 -4.89 18.41 -8.75
CA LYS A 88 -4.14 17.25 -9.22
C LYS A 88 -3.20 17.65 -10.32
N PRO A 89 -1.88 17.60 -10.10
CA PRO A 89 -0.91 17.76 -11.19
C PRO A 89 -0.99 16.54 -12.11
N VAL A 90 -1.09 16.82 -13.41
CA VAL A 90 -1.16 15.83 -14.47
C VAL A 90 -0.20 16.23 -15.57
N GLN A 91 0.52 15.26 -16.11
CA GLN A 91 1.37 15.39 -17.29
C GLN A 91 0.81 14.51 -18.39
N PHE A 92 0.99 14.96 -19.63
CA PHE A 92 0.70 14.14 -20.80
C PHE A 92 1.62 14.53 -21.95
N TYR A 93 1.61 13.75 -23.01
CA TYR A 93 2.48 13.99 -24.15
C TYR A 93 1.66 14.09 -25.42
N THR A 94 2.10 14.98 -26.32
CA THR A 94 1.59 15.09 -27.68
C THR A 94 2.63 14.58 -28.68
N ASN A 95 2.17 14.11 -29.82
CA ASN A 95 3.05 13.63 -30.91
C ASN A 95 3.78 14.75 -31.63
N GLU A 96 3.31 16.00 -31.49
CA GLU A 96 3.79 17.21 -32.14
C GLU A 96 3.62 18.42 -31.23
N PRO A 97 4.26 19.57 -31.51
CA PRO A 97 4.07 20.81 -30.76
C PRO A 97 2.60 21.22 -30.78
N ALA A 98 2.04 21.50 -29.62
CA ALA A 98 0.61 21.77 -29.51
C ALA A 98 0.28 22.75 -28.40
N GLU A 99 -0.82 23.49 -28.54
CA GLU A 99 -1.52 24.17 -27.48
C GLU A 99 -2.72 23.31 -27.07
N CYS A 100 -2.77 22.89 -25.82
CA CYS A 100 -3.85 22.04 -25.32
C CYS A 100 -4.71 22.76 -24.29
N ARG A 101 -6.01 22.63 -24.46
CA ARG A 101 -7.03 23.19 -23.58
C ARG A 101 -7.89 22.08 -22.98
N TRP A 102 -8.53 22.37 -21.88
CA TRP A 102 -9.44 21.44 -21.22
C TRP A 102 -10.72 22.11 -20.71
N SER A 103 -11.75 21.31 -20.53
CA SER A 103 -13.05 21.69 -19.98
C SER A 103 -13.65 20.57 -19.16
N LEU A 104 -14.60 20.91 -18.28
CA LEU A 104 -15.46 19.94 -17.58
C LEU A 104 -16.69 19.54 -18.44
N ASN A 105 -16.93 20.21 -19.55
CA ASN A 105 -18.04 19.95 -20.45
C ASN A 105 -17.55 19.31 -21.75
N SER A 106 -18.01 18.09 -22.04
CA SER A 106 -17.65 17.35 -23.24
C SER A 106 -18.16 17.98 -24.56
N GLY A 107 -19.21 18.81 -24.47
CA GLY A 107 -19.81 19.47 -25.64
C GLY A 107 -19.10 20.74 -26.08
N GLN A 108 -18.04 21.19 -25.39
CA GLN A 108 -17.32 22.41 -25.76
C GLN A 108 -16.31 22.16 -26.88
N ASP A 109 -16.32 23.06 -27.85
CA ASP A 109 -15.26 23.13 -28.85
C ASP A 109 -13.98 23.71 -28.24
N TYR A 110 -12.84 23.49 -28.91
CA TYR A 110 -11.52 23.95 -28.45
C TYR A 110 -11.51 25.43 -28.04
N THR A 111 -12.14 26.31 -28.83
CA THR A 111 -12.19 27.75 -28.59
C THR A 111 -13.03 28.17 -27.38
N GLN A 112 -13.93 27.29 -26.94
CA GLN A 112 -14.79 27.49 -25.76
C GLN A 112 -14.16 26.96 -24.48
N MET A 113 -13.11 26.16 -24.61
CA MET A 113 -12.40 25.58 -23.44
C MET A 113 -11.58 26.66 -22.76
N THR A 114 -11.79 26.86 -21.47
CA THR A 114 -11.11 27.92 -20.67
C THR A 114 -9.90 27.43 -19.91
N GLY A 115 -9.78 26.14 -19.66
CA GLY A 115 -8.63 25.55 -19.02
C GLY A 115 -7.46 25.43 -20.01
N GLN A 116 -6.26 25.78 -19.58
CA GLN A 116 -5.05 25.71 -20.39
C GLN A 116 -4.05 24.71 -19.80
N SER A 117 -3.27 24.07 -20.67
CA SER A 117 -2.12 23.24 -20.33
C SER A 117 -0.85 23.96 -20.75
N ASN A 118 0.22 23.81 -19.98
CA ASN A 118 1.54 24.31 -20.32
C ASN A 118 2.29 23.23 -21.10
N CYS A 119 2.41 23.41 -22.41
CA CYS A 119 3.07 22.46 -23.30
C CYS A 119 4.44 22.97 -23.75
N ASN A 120 5.40 22.08 -23.86
CA ASN A 120 6.68 22.32 -24.50
C ASN A 120 6.46 22.35 -26.02
N ASN A 121 6.98 23.38 -26.70
CA ASN A 121 6.74 23.58 -28.13
C ASN A 121 8.04 23.73 -28.95
N GLU A 122 9.19 23.75 -28.26
CA GLU A 122 10.48 23.89 -28.95
C GLU A 122 11.12 22.52 -29.23
N ILE A 123 11.81 22.38 -30.33
CA ILE A 123 12.42 21.12 -30.77
C ILE A 123 13.42 20.54 -29.76
N ASN A 124 14.13 21.40 -29.03
CA ASN A 124 15.09 20.99 -28.01
C ASN A 124 14.41 20.42 -26.72
N GLN A 125 13.10 20.56 -26.63
CA GLN A 125 12.28 20.09 -25.50
C GLN A 125 11.56 18.76 -25.77
N VAL A 126 11.66 18.26 -27.01
CA VAL A 126 11.06 16.97 -27.37
C VAL A 126 11.74 15.83 -26.60
N THR A 127 10.92 14.90 -26.15
CA THR A 127 11.37 13.68 -25.50
C THR A 127 11.04 12.44 -26.34
N LEU A 128 11.48 11.26 -25.90
CA LEU A 128 11.11 10.00 -26.55
C LEU A 128 9.60 9.71 -26.53
N ASN A 129 8.86 10.35 -25.60
CA ASN A 129 7.41 10.21 -25.48
C ASN A 129 6.65 11.29 -26.26
N GLY A 130 7.35 12.25 -26.86
CA GLY A 130 6.78 13.42 -27.54
C GLY A 130 7.00 14.71 -26.76
N TRP A 131 6.15 15.69 -26.98
CA TRP A 131 6.16 17.00 -26.32
C TRP A 131 5.38 16.93 -25.01
N LEU A 132 6.03 17.31 -23.91
CA LEU A 132 5.44 17.28 -22.59
C LEU A 132 4.46 18.44 -22.41
N CYS A 133 3.24 18.14 -22.01
CA CYS A 133 2.25 19.07 -21.51
C CYS A 133 2.01 18.84 -20.01
N GLN A 134 1.84 19.93 -19.26
CA GLN A 134 1.59 19.90 -17.83
C GLN A 134 0.34 20.73 -17.49
N VAL A 135 -0.45 20.22 -16.57
CA VAL A 135 -1.64 20.92 -16.09
C VAL A 135 -1.87 20.60 -14.61
N ASN A 136 -2.40 21.57 -13.89
CA ASN A 136 -2.86 21.38 -12.53
C ASN A 136 -4.38 21.44 -12.50
N LEU A 137 -5.03 20.27 -12.54
CA LEU A 137 -6.48 20.16 -12.65
C LEU A 137 -7.14 20.45 -11.28
N PRO A 138 -8.12 21.35 -11.19
CA PRO A 138 -8.85 21.59 -9.96
C PRO A 138 -9.67 20.34 -9.58
N VAL A 139 -9.69 20.00 -8.30
CA VAL A 139 -10.46 18.87 -7.78
C VAL A 139 -11.74 19.37 -7.14
N GLY A 140 -12.88 19.02 -7.72
CA GLY A 140 -14.21 19.35 -7.20
C GLY A 140 -14.60 18.52 -5.98
N ASN A 141 -15.87 18.64 -5.58
CA ASN A 141 -16.43 17.88 -4.46
C ASN A 141 -16.97 16.51 -4.89
N ASP A 142 -17.13 16.27 -6.18
CA ASP A 142 -17.66 15.03 -6.71
C ASP A 142 -16.64 13.89 -6.56
N SER A 143 -17.14 12.68 -6.33
CA SER A 143 -16.31 11.47 -6.24
C SER A 143 -15.58 11.14 -7.53
N THR A 144 -16.09 11.61 -8.64
CA THR A 144 -15.54 11.41 -9.97
C THR A 144 -15.75 12.64 -10.81
N THR A 145 -14.68 13.16 -11.40
CA THR A 145 -14.70 14.33 -12.29
C THR A 145 -14.00 13.97 -13.60
N ASN A 146 -14.64 14.25 -14.72
CA ASN A 146 -14.07 14.06 -16.04
C ASN A 146 -13.57 15.40 -16.59
N TYR A 147 -12.37 15.38 -17.16
CA TYR A 147 -11.75 16.50 -17.87
C TYR A 147 -11.60 16.11 -19.32
N TYR A 148 -12.02 16.98 -20.21
CA TYR A 148 -12.04 16.77 -21.65
C TYR A 148 -10.98 17.67 -22.27
N PHE A 149 -10.01 17.09 -22.97
CA PHE A 149 -8.89 17.77 -23.57
C PHE A 149 -9.02 17.80 -25.07
N ARG A 150 -8.69 18.94 -25.67
CA ARG A 150 -8.45 19.12 -27.11
C ARG A 150 -7.18 19.92 -27.31
N CYS A 151 -6.46 19.63 -28.38
CA CYS A 151 -5.22 20.31 -28.73
C CYS A 151 -5.33 20.88 -30.14
N ALA A 152 -4.61 21.97 -30.38
CA ALA A 152 -4.36 22.55 -31.69
C ALA A 152 -2.85 22.46 -31.93
N ASP A 153 -2.44 22.09 -33.15
CA ASP A 153 -1.05 22.09 -33.59
C ASP A 153 -0.53 23.51 -33.85
N GLN A 154 0.74 23.61 -34.28
CA GLN A 154 1.37 24.85 -34.76
C GLN A 154 1.08 26.07 -33.87
N PRO A 155 1.37 26.01 -32.55
CA PRO A 155 1.00 27.05 -31.58
C PRO A 155 1.63 28.43 -31.89
N TRP A 156 2.64 28.47 -32.75
CA TRP A 156 3.28 29.72 -33.18
C TRP A 156 2.48 30.52 -34.20
N LEU A 157 1.46 29.93 -34.86
CA LEU A 157 0.58 30.66 -35.78
C LEU A 157 -0.39 31.59 -35.04
N GLY A 158 -0.66 31.28 -33.77
CA GLY A 158 -1.52 32.12 -32.94
C GLY A 158 -3.00 32.00 -33.27
N THR A 159 -3.70 33.11 -33.31
CA THR A 159 -5.13 33.17 -33.59
C THR A 159 -5.41 33.71 -34.99
N ASN A 160 -6.59 33.41 -35.52
CA ASN A 160 -7.04 33.90 -36.79
C ASN A 160 -7.04 35.44 -36.83
N GLU A 161 -6.40 36.04 -37.86
CA GLU A 161 -6.26 37.48 -37.98
C GLU A 161 -7.60 38.21 -38.10
N THR A 162 -8.63 37.57 -38.68
CA THR A 162 -9.97 38.16 -38.85
C THR A 162 -10.91 37.88 -37.69
N ASN A 163 -10.65 36.82 -36.90
CA ASN A 163 -11.44 36.50 -35.72
C ASN A 163 -10.51 35.92 -34.61
N PRO A 164 -10.04 36.76 -33.69
CA PRO A 164 -9.08 36.35 -32.65
C PRO A 164 -9.64 35.32 -31.64
N ASN A 165 -10.91 34.95 -31.72
CA ASN A 165 -11.50 33.89 -30.93
C ASN A 165 -11.34 32.49 -31.56
N LEU A 166 -10.87 32.43 -32.79
CA LEU A 166 -10.62 31.18 -33.52
C LEU A 166 -9.11 30.94 -33.68
N PRO A 167 -8.69 29.67 -33.75
CA PRO A 167 -7.30 29.33 -34.15
C PRO A 167 -7.05 29.78 -35.59
N ASP A 168 -5.79 29.89 -35.96
CA ASP A 168 -5.40 30.14 -37.35
C ASP A 168 -5.96 29.03 -38.26
N PRO A 169 -6.43 29.35 -39.48
CA PRO A 169 -6.99 28.34 -40.40
C PRO A 169 -6.03 27.22 -40.79
N LEU A 170 -4.72 27.42 -40.62
CA LEU A 170 -3.70 26.40 -40.88
C LEU A 170 -3.47 25.45 -39.70
N GLN A 171 -4.03 25.79 -38.51
CA GLN A 171 -3.94 24.91 -37.35
C GLN A 171 -4.98 23.77 -37.43
N ASN A 172 -4.52 22.57 -37.17
CA ASN A 172 -5.42 21.42 -37.03
C ASN A 172 -5.83 21.25 -35.56
N VAL A 173 -7.11 21.24 -35.31
CA VAL A 173 -7.71 21.12 -33.98
C VAL A 173 -8.37 19.76 -33.83
N ASN A 174 -8.19 19.10 -32.68
CA ASN A 174 -8.88 17.85 -32.41
C ASN A 174 -10.41 17.99 -32.58
N SER A 175 -10.99 17.22 -33.47
CA SER A 175 -12.43 17.10 -33.61
C SER A 175 -13.07 16.35 -32.43
N ASN A 176 -12.36 15.40 -31.86
CA ASN A 176 -12.74 14.63 -30.68
C ASN A 176 -11.91 15.05 -29.47
N TYR A 177 -12.47 14.91 -28.28
CA TYR A 177 -11.74 15.13 -27.03
C TYR A 177 -11.09 13.85 -26.51
N THR A 178 -10.00 14.01 -25.77
CA THR A 178 -9.42 12.96 -24.94
C THR A 178 -9.85 13.16 -23.49
N THR A 179 -10.28 12.11 -22.83
CA THR A 179 -10.82 12.19 -21.46
C THR A 179 -9.78 11.78 -20.43
N TYR A 180 -9.62 12.60 -19.41
CA TYR A 180 -8.93 12.25 -18.17
C TYR A 180 -9.88 12.29 -17.00
N GLN A 181 -9.91 11.26 -16.18
CA GLN A 181 -10.79 11.15 -15.03
C GLN A 181 -10.01 11.32 -13.73
N ILE A 182 -10.54 12.09 -12.79
CA ILE A 182 -10.08 12.14 -11.41
C ILE A 182 -11.11 11.44 -10.54
N LYS A 183 -10.65 10.52 -9.68
CA LYS A 183 -11.43 9.92 -8.60
C LYS A 183 -10.98 10.48 -7.27
N LYS A 184 -11.91 11.09 -6.53
CA LYS A 184 -11.68 11.66 -5.20
C LYS A 184 -12.20 10.73 -4.12
N THR A 185 -11.44 10.63 -3.04
CA THR A 185 -11.89 9.96 -1.82
C THR A 185 -13.00 10.77 -1.15
N ASN A 186 -14.11 10.09 -0.77
CA ASN A 186 -15.24 10.72 -0.07
C ASN A 186 -15.23 10.46 1.44
N THR A 187 -14.53 9.45 1.89
CA THR A 187 -14.45 9.03 3.29
C THR A 187 -13.00 8.91 3.73
N PRO A 188 -12.64 9.30 4.94
CA PRO A 188 -11.27 9.11 5.42
C PRO A 188 -10.89 7.63 5.46
N LEU A 189 -9.62 7.33 5.21
CA LEU A 189 -9.06 6.02 5.53
C LEU A 189 -8.99 5.88 7.04
N THR A 190 -9.44 4.76 7.59
CA THR A 190 -9.46 4.49 9.03
C THR A 190 -8.98 3.08 9.33
N ILE A 191 -8.29 2.90 10.46
CA ILE A 191 -8.01 1.58 11.05
C ILE A 191 -9.19 1.24 11.94
N THR A 192 -9.90 0.14 11.63
CA THR A 192 -11.15 -0.24 12.29
C THR A 192 -10.99 -1.29 13.38
N SER A 193 -9.95 -2.12 13.29
CA SER A 193 -9.61 -3.08 14.33
C SER A 193 -8.12 -3.29 14.43
N VAL A 194 -7.66 -3.60 15.63
CA VAL A 194 -6.26 -3.92 15.95
C VAL A 194 -6.26 -5.06 16.97
N THR A 195 -5.54 -6.13 16.69
CA THR A 195 -5.41 -7.30 17.59
C THR A 195 -3.99 -7.85 17.51
N PRO A 196 -3.31 -8.09 18.68
CA PRO A 196 -3.76 -7.81 20.04
C PRO A 196 -3.78 -6.32 20.36
N ASN A 197 -4.62 -5.90 21.31
CA ASN A 197 -4.61 -4.54 21.83
C ASN A 197 -5.27 -4.49 23.23
N GLY A 198 -4.57 -3.90 24.20
CA GLY A 198 -5.00 -3.79 25.58
C GLY A 198 -4.95 -5.11 26.38
N ASN A 199 -4.27 -6.13 25.89
CA ASN A 199 -4.26 -7.46 26.49
C ASN A 199 -2.89 -7.81 27.05
N THR A 200 -2.86 -8.59 28.14
CA THR A 200 -1.68 -9.32 28.58
C THR A 200 -1.71 -10.72 27.96
N LEU A 201 -0.66 -11.07 27.25
CA LEU A 201 -0.47 -12.40 26.66
C LEU A 201 0.39 -13.23 27.62
N SER A 202 -0.26 -14.05 28.46
CA SER A 202 0.45 -14.99 29.33
C SER A 202 0.91 -16.19 28.52
N VAL A 203 2.17 -16.55 28.65
CA VAL A 203 2.82 -17.65 27.90
C VAL A 203 3.68 -18.49 28.84
N GLY A 204 3.79 -19.78 28.59
CA GLY A 204 4.58 -20.69 29.43
C GLY A 204 6.08 -20.69 29.14
N SER A 205 6.51 -20.15 28.02
CA SER A 205 7.91 -20.12 27.60
C SER A 205 8.21 -19.04 26.58
N LEU A 206 9.47 -18.62 26.48
CA LEU A 206 9.98 -17.66 25.52
C LEU A 206 10.93 -18.33 24.50
N PRO A 207 11.11 -17.73 23.30
CA PRO A 207 10.39 -16.58 22.75
C PRO A 207 8.98 -16.95 22.31
N VAL A 208 8.07 -15.96 22.26
CA VAL A 208 6.70 -16.17 21.83
C VAL A 208 6.45 -15.58 20.43
N SER A 209 5.58 -16.24 19.67
CA SER A 209 5.10 -15.72 18.40
C SER A 209 3.75 -15.00 18.58
N VAL A 210 3.71 -13.73 18.20
CA VAL A 210 2.49 -12.91 18.26
C VAL A 210 2.11 -12.44 16.86
N LYS A 211 0.86 -12.68 16.48
CA LYS A 211 0.31 -12.24 15.20
C LYS A 211 -0.48 -10.93 15.41
N LEU A 212 0.08 -9.83 14.89
CA LEU A 212 -0.61 -8.55 14.81
C LEU A 212 -1.50 -8.55 13.57
N GLN A 213 -2.77 -8.29 13.75
CA GLN A 213 -3.76 -8.13 12.67
C GLN A 213 -4.44 -6.78 12.80
N ILE A 214 -4.58 -6.08 11.68
CA ILE A 214 -5.35 -4.84 11.60
C ILE A 214 -6.29 -4.88 10.41
N THR A 215 -7.38 -4.16 10.49
CA THR A 215 -8.29 -3.95 9.37
C THR A 215 -8.46 -2.47 9.09
N THR A 216 -8.65 -2.14 7.82
CA THR A 216 -8.84 -0.77 7.34
C THR A 216 -10.16 -0.64 6.59
N SER A 217 -10.74 0.56 6.60
CA SER A 217 -11.95 0.89 5.84
C SER A 217 -11.92 2.35 5.36
N GLY A 218 -12.84 2.71 4.49
CA GLY A 218 -12.88 4.06 3.90
C GLY A 218 -11.75 4.29 2.90
N GLY A 219 -11.32 5.53 2.71
CA GLY A 219 -10.31 5.88 1.73
C GLY A 219 -10.76 5.62 0.29
N ILE A 220 -9.79 5.64 -0.63
CA ILE A 220 -10.03 5.19 -2.00
C ILE A 220 -10.08 3.65 -2.01
N ASN A 221 -10.88 3.04 -2.86
CA ASN A 221 -11.01 1.56 -2.96
C ASN A 221 -11.42 0.86 -1.65
N ASN A 222 -12.29 1.51 -0.84
CA ASN A 222 -12.96 0.92 0.33
C ASN A 222 -12.00 0.30 1.37
N GLY A 223 -10.91 0.97 1.66
CA GLY A 223 -9.99 0.59 2.72
C GLY A 223 -8.76 -0.19 2.28
N ASN A 224 -8.60 -0.50 0.99
CA ASN A 224 -7.35 -1.08 0.50
C ASN A 224 -6.19 -0.12 0.77
N ALA A 225 -5.22 -0.55 1.55
CA ALA A 225 -4.10 0.28 1.98
C ALA A 225 -2.80 -0.52 2.11
N PHE A 226 -1.69 0.18 2.10
CA PHE A 226 -0.38 -0.35 2.48
C PHE A 226 -0.06 0.13 3.88
N CYS A 227 0.15 -0.81 4.80
CA CYS A 227 0.38 -0.50 6.20
C CYS A 227 1.82 -0.79 6.61
N SER A 228 2.31 0.02 7.54
CA SER A 228 3.60 -0.12 8.21
C SER A 228 3.42 -0.04 9.71
N TYR A 229 4.40 -0.53 10.45
CA TYR A 229 4.42 -0.54 11.90
C TYR A 229 5.80 -0.09 12.43
N SER A 230 5.81 0.42 13.67
CA SER A 230 7.02 0.68 14.44
C SER A 230 6.87 0.10 15.84
N ILE A 231 7.90 -0.55 16.37
CA ILE A 231 7.90 -1.13 17.71
C ILE A 231 8.57 -0.17 18.67
N ASN A 232 7.87 0.21 19.75
CA ASN A 232 8.40 1.07 20.83
C ASN A 232 9.07 2.36 20.33
N GLY A 233 8.50 2.97 19.26
CA GLY A 233 9.04 4.19 18.65
C GLY A 233 10.29 4.01 17.80
N GLY A 234 10.65 2.77 17.46
CA GLY A 234 11.75 2.45 16.55
C GLY A 234 11.43 2.74 15.08
N ASN A 235 12.27 2.23 14.19
CA ASN A 235 12.11 2.41 12.74
C ASN A 235 10.82 1.76 12.24
N SER A 236 10.21 2.41 11.24
CA SER A 236 9.03 1.86 10.56
C SER A 236 9.41 0.74 9.59
N ALA A 237 8.61 -0.33 9.60
CA ALA A 237 8.72 -1.46 8.68
C ALA A 237 7.35 -1.78 8.06
N PRO A 238 7.28 -2.24 6.81
CA PRO A 238 6.03 -2.65 6.20
C PRO A 238 5.49 -3.92 6.83
N PHE A 239 4.16 -4.06 6.84
CA PHE A 239 3.51 -5.33 7.16
C PHE A 239 3.88 -6.38 6.12
N PHE A 240 4.05 -7.62 6.54
CA PHE A 240 4.33 -8.75 5.65
C PHE A 240 3.18 -9.02 4.67
N ILE A 241 1.94 -8.98 5.17
CA ILE A 241 0.73 -9.05 4.34
C ILE A 241 0.04 -7.69 4.43
N THR A 242 -0.05 -6.99 3.28
CA THR A 242 -0.65 -5.66 3.16
C THR A 242 -1.14 -5.43 1.72
N GLY A 243 -1.68 -4.27 1.39
CA GLY A 243 -2.22 -3.97 0.05
C GLY A 243 -3.69 -4.36 -0.12
N ALA A 244 -4.38 -4.73 0.95
CA ALA A 244 -5.80 -5.08 1.01
C ALA A 244 -6.49 -4.33 2.15
N THR A 245 -7.64 -4.80 2.62
CA THR A 245 -8.35 -4.27 3.80
C THR A 245 -7.96 -4.96 5.10
N SER A 246 -7.23 -6.06 5.01
CA SER A 246 -6.72 -6.82 6.17
C SER A 246 -5.21 -6.94 6.05
N HIS A 247 -4.52 -6.64 7.14
CA HIS A 247 -3.07 -6.60 7.18
C HIS A 247 -2.57 -7.45 8.34
N THR A 248 -1.49 -8.17 8.11
CA THR A 248 -0.96 -9.11 9.12
C THR A 248 0.56 -9.01 9.19
N GLN A 249 1.05 -8.96 10.42
CA GLN A 249 2.47 -9.10 10.75
C GLN A 249 2.64 -10.12 11.86
N THR A 250 3.56 -11.06 11.71
CA THR A 250 3.92 -12.02 12.75
C THR A 250 5.28 -11.64 13.34
N PHE A 251 5.32 -11.47 14.65
CA PHE A 251 6.54 -11.31 15.42
C PHE A 251 6.88 -12.67 16.05
N SER A 252 7.93 -13.34 15.57
CA SER A 252 8.23 -14.73 15.95
C SER A 252 9.11 -14.86 17.20
N THR A 253 9.66 -13.76 17.71
CA THR A 253 10.69 -13.78 18.75
C THR A 253 10.47 -12.72 19.84
N LEU A 254 9.22 -12.48 20.23
CA LEU A 254 8.97 -11.54 21.33
C LEU A 254 9.38 -12.15 22.67
N LEU A 255 9.96 -11.31 23.51
CA LEU A 255 10.35 -11.61 24.87
C LEU A 255 9.33 -11.05 25.86
N ASP A 256 9.52 -11.31 27.15
CA ASP A 256 8.77 -10.70 28.22
C ASP A 256 8.89 -9.18 28.20
N GLY A 257 7.78 -8.46 28.35
CA GLY A 257 7.77 -7.01 28.34
C GLY A 257 6.55 -6.37 27.70
N SER A 258 6.53 -5.04 27.72
CA SER A 258 5.46 -4.21 27.14
C SER A 258 5.80 -3.78 25.72
N TYR A 259 4.84 -3.91 24.85
CA TYR A 259 4.96 -3.55 23.42
C TYR A 259 3.97 -2.45 23.09
N ASN A 260 4.49 -1.37 22.51
CA ASN A 260 3.71 -0.29 21.90
C ASN A 260 4.02 -0.26 20.41
N ILE A 261 3.07 -0.68 19.59
CA ILE A 261 3.23 -0.77 18.15
C ILE A 261 2.51 0.42 17.50
N GLY A 262 3.26 1.38 17.00
CA GLY A 262 2.72 2.46 16.17
C GLY A 262 2.33 1.93 14.80
N LEU A 263 1.18 2.35 14.28
CA LEU A 263 0.59 1.89 13.02
C LEU A 263 0.37 3.06 12.07
N GLN A 264 0.72 2.88 10.80
CA GLN A 264 0.39 3.82 9.74
C GLN A 264 -0.04 3.05 8.49
N CYS A 265 -1.18 3.43 7.93
CA CYS A 265 -1.70 2.90 6.68
C CYS A 265 -1.87 4.03 5.66
N VAL A 266 -1.51 3.78 4.40
CA VAL A 266 -1.61 4.74 3.30
C VAL A 266 -2.30 4.05 2.11
N ASP A 267 -3.33 4.67 1.56
CA ASP A 267 -3.99 4.17 0.35
C ASP A 267 -3.38 4.75 -0.93
N LEU A 268 -3.89 4.32 -2.09
CA LEU A 268 -3.40 4.78 -3.40
C LEU A 268 -3.68 6.26 -3.68
N ALA A 269 -4.61 6.88 -2.95
CA ALA A 269 -4.90 8.31 -3.04
C ALA A 269 -4.11 9.13 -2.00
N GLN A 270 -3.16 8.50 -1.29
CA GLN A 270 -2.32 9.11 -0.24
C GLN A 270 -3.12 9.55 0.99
N ASN A 271 -4.29 8.97 1.24
CA ASN A 271 -4.95 9.13 2.54
C ASN A 271 -4.19 8.33 3.58
N ILE A 272 -4.01 8.91 4.76
CA ILE A 272 -3.25 8.33 5.86
C ILE A 272 -4.20 8.01 7.02
N ALA A 273 -4.09 6.80 7.57
CA ALA A 273 -4.68 6.42 8.83
C ALA A 273 -3.58 6.01 9.81
N THR A 274 -3.67 6.47 11.04
CA THR A 274 -2.74 6.11 12.11
C THR A 274 -3.47 5.45 13.26
N GLY A 275 -2.77 4.61 14.00
CA GLY A 275 -3.29 3.92 15.17
C GLY A 275 -2.15 3.37 16.00
N ASN A 276 -2.49 2.65 17.04
CA ASN A 276 -1.52 1.93 17.85
C ASN A 276 -2.12 0.62 18.36
N SER A 277 -1.23 -0.31 18.72
CA SER A 277 -1.52 -1.53 19.46
C SER A 277 -0.64 -1.53 20.69
N GLN A 278 -1.23 -1.78 21.84
CA GLN A 278 -0.48 -1.95 23.09
C GLN A 278 -0.81 -3.31 23.69
N PHE A 279 0.20 -4.07 24.04
CA PHE A 279 0.02 -5.35 24.72
C PHE A 279 1.27 -5.71 25.52
N ASP A 280 1.07 -6.52 26.54
CA ASP A 280 2.16 -7.06 27.33
C ASP A 280 2.36 -8.54 27.00
N VAL A 281 3.58 -9.00 26.97
CA VAL A 281 3.96 -10.41 26.98
C VAL A 281 4.49 -10.72 28.37
N GLN A 282 3.89 -11.67 29.04
CA GLN A 282 4.27 -12.07 30.39
C GLN A 282 4.47 -13.57 30.45
N VAL A 283 5.61 -14.00 30.96
CA VAL A 283 5.88 -15.43 31.19
C VAL A 283 5.27 -15.86 32.50
N ASP A 284 4.43 -16.86 32.43
CA ASP A 284 3.99 -17.60 33.61
C ASP A 284 4.91 -18.81 33.81
N SER A 285 5.83 -18.68 34.76
CA SER A 285 6.74 -19.74 35.19
C SER A 285 6.37 -20.35 36.54
N ASN A 286 5.28 -19.87 37.16
CA ASN A 286 4.85 -20.36 38.47
C ASN A 286 3.85 -21.50 38.29
N GLY A 287 4.10 -22.59 38.98
CA GLY A 287 3.13 -23.69 39.02
C GLY A 287 1.91 -23.34 39.87
N SER A 288 0.78 -23.95 39.51
CA SER A 288 -0.50 -23.75 40.20
C SER A 288 -0.38 -24.08 41.70
N LEU A 289 -0.77 -23.12 42.55
CA LEU A 289 -0.73 -23.25 44.01
C LEU A 289 -2.09 -23.72 44.56
N ILE A 290 -2.02 -24.72 45.46
CA ILE A 290 -3.21 -25.15 46.21
C ILE A 290 -3.49 -24.13 47.33
N THR A 291 -4.60 -23.42 47.26
CA THR A 291 -4.97 -22.35 48.21
C THR A 291 -5.86 -22.84 49.31
N ARG A 292 -6.63 -23.92 49.08
CA ARG A 292 -7.54 -24.47 50.06
C ARG A 292 -7.74 -25.96 49.83
N VAL A 293 -7.83 -26.69 50.94
CA VAL A 293 -8.20 -28.11 50.95
C VAL A 293 -9.23 -28.33 52.07
N TYR A 294 -10.29 -29.07 51.77
CA TYR A 294 -11.28 -29.45 52.78
C TYR A 294 -11.95 -30.77 52.40
N SER A 295 -12.40 -31.52 53.43
CA SER A 295 -13.13 -32.77 53.24
C SER A 295 -14.65 -32.55 53.41
N SER A 296 -15.42 -33.27 52.61
CA SER A 296 -16.86 -33.35 52.73
C SER A 296 -17.29 -34.81 52.54
N GLY A 297 -17.60 -35.47 53.63
CA GLY A 297 -17.86 -36.93 53.64
C GLY A 297 -16.62 -37.72 53.17
N ALA A 298 -16.79 -38.57 52.18
CA ALA A 298 -15.72 -39.39 51.60
C ALA A 298 -14.96 -38.70 50.43
N SER A 299 -15.08 -37.37 50.29
CA SER A 299 -14.47 -36.62 49.24
C SER A 299 -13.55 -35.52 49.78
N LEU A 300 -12.40 -35.31 49.16
CA LEU A 300 -11.47 -34.22 49.39
C LEU A 300 -11.59 -33.23 48.22
N THR A 301 -11.84 -31.96 48.56
CA THR A 301 -11.86 -30.88 47.57
C THR A 301 -10.60 -30.04 47.70
N ILE A 302 -10.00 -29.74 46.55
CA ILE A 302 -8.81 -28.94 46.39
C ILE A 302 -9.14 -27.71 45.55
N ILE A 303 -8.81 -26.52 46.06
CA ILE A 303 -8.96 -25.26 45.32
C ILE A 303 -7.58 -24.72 45.01
N THR A 304 -7.40 -24.31 43.78
CA THR A 304 -6.15 -23.72 43.26
C THR A 304 -6.30 -22.21 42.98
N ASN A 305 -5.19 -21.49 42.92
CA ASN A 305 -5.19 -20.05 42.59
C ASN A 305 -5.60 -19.77 41.15
N GLU A 306 -5.44 -20.75 40.25
CA GLU A 306 -5.66 -20.66 38.82
C GLU A 306 -6.21 -21.97 38.24
N ALA A 307 -6.61 -21.91 36.94
CA ALA A 307 -7.09 -23.11 36.26
C ALA A 307 -5.96 -24.14 36.12
N SER A 308 -6.22 -25.35 36.57
CA SER A 308 -5.22 -26.40 36.67
C SER A 308 -5.77 -27.80 36.43
N THR A 309 -4.87 -28.75 36.33
CA THR A 309 -5.12 -30.19 36.47
C THR A 309 -4.32 -30.72 37.65
N CYS A 310 -4.93 -31.48 38.53
CA CYS A 310 -4.25 -31.99 39.69
C CYS A 310 -4.12 -33.50 39.63
N SER A 311 -3.03 -34.04 40.21
CA SER A 311 -2.81 -35.47 40.39
C SER A 311 -2.32 -35.77 41.82
N TRP A 312 -2.59 -36.97 42.30
CA TRP A 312 -2.19 -37.41 43.63
C TRP A 312 -1.53 -38.78 43.64
N SER A 313 -0.70 -39.03 44.65
CA SER A 313 -0.10 -40.31 44.99
C SER A 313 -0.09 -40.48 46.49
N THR A 314 0.03 -41.73 46.99
CA THR A 314 0.27 -42.05 48.38
C THR A 314 1.75 -42.16 48.72
N ASP A 315 2.65 -42.18 47.73
CA ASP A 315 4.08 -42.45 47.95
C ASP A 315 4.83 -41.26 48.59
N SER A 316 5.41 -40.40 47.76
CA SER A 316 6.16 -39.24 48.21
C SER A 316 5.92 -38.05 47.27
N CYS A 317 6.29 -36.85 47.69
CA CYS A 317 6.22 -35.66 46.82
C CYS A 317 7.17 -35.69 45.61
N SER A 318 7.98 -36.73 45.49
CA SER A 318 8.85 -36.95 44.31
C SER A 318 8.14 -37.68 43.17
N PHE A 319 6.85 -38.10 43.35
CA PHE A 319 6.12 -38.78 42.27
C PHE A 319 6.07 -37.91 41.00
N ASP A 320 6.17 -38.56 39.85
CA ASP A 320 5.96 -37.88 38.57
C ASP A 320 4.47 -37.54 38.40
N PHE A 321 4.14 -36.33 38.03
CA PHE A 321 2.79 -35.86 37.81
C PHE A 321 1.97 -36.79 36.91
N ALA A 322 2.61 -37.30 35.85
CA ALA A 322 1.95 -38.19 34.88
C ALA A 322 1.69 -39.59 35.44
N SER A 323 2.40 -40.03 36.48
CA SER A 323 2.21 -41.33 37.14
C SER A 323 1.16 -41.29 38.26
N GLY A 324 0.76 -40.08 38.70
CA GLY A 324 -0.26 -39.90 39.72
C GLY A 324 -1.67 -40.14 39.20
N THR A 325 -2.59 -40.37 40.15
CA THR A 325 -4.03 -40.47 39.82
C THR A 325 -4.62 -39.08 39.67
N LEU A 326 -5.27 -38.81 38.53
CA LEU A 326 -5.87 -37.53 38.26
C LEU A 326 -7.05 -37.28 39.17
N LEU A 327 -7.22 -36.02 39.62
CA LEU A 327 -8.41 -35.55 40.33
C LEU A 327 -9.50 -35.26 39.33
N SER A 328 -10.75 -35.42 39.76
CA SER A 328 -11.92 -34.99 39.01
C SER A 328 -12.15 -33.48 39.19
N GLY A 329 -12.71 -32.83 38.15
CA GLY A 329 -12.96 -31.38 38.15
C GLY A 329 -12.17 -30.66 37.07
N SER A 330 -12.44 -29.37 36.96
CA SER A 330 -11.81 -28.49 35.97
C SER A 330 -11.71 -27.06 36.53
N GLY A 331 -10.86 -26.23 35.91
CA GLY A 331 -10.65 -24.88 36.40
C GLY A 331 -9.89 -24.86 37.72
N GLN A 332 -10.42 -24.20 38.71
CA GLN A 332 -9.80 -24.02 40.04
C GLN A 332 -10.26 -25.03 41.10
N SER A 333 -11.23 -25.89 40.82
CA SER A 333 -11.82 -26.79 41.81
C SER A 333 -11.69 -28.24 41.38
N HIS A 334 -11.06 -29.05 42.23
CA HIS A 334 -10.77 -30.46 41.97
C HIS A 334 -11.20 -31.33 43.14
N THR A 335 -11.67 -32.53 42.86
CA THR A 335 -12.13 -33.48 43.89
C THR A 335 -11.49 -34.85 43.72
N MET A 336 -11.31 -35.55 44.82
CA MET A 336 -10.81 -36.93 44.85
C MET A 336 -11.48 -37.71 45.98
N PRO A 337 -11.52 -39.06 45.90
CA PRO A 337 -11.92 -39.89 47.04
C PRO A 337 -11.02 -39.66 48.25
N TYR A 338 -11.58 -39.65 49.43
CA TYR A 338 -10.86 -39.41 50.69
C TYR A 338 -11.14 -40.51 51.70
N ASN A 339 -10.07 -41.11 52.21
CA ASN A 339 -10.13 -42.10 53.31
C ASN A 339 -9.26 -41.63 54.48
N ASN A 340 -9.82 -41.67 55.69
CA ASN A 340 -9.06 -41.42 56.91
C ASN A 340 -7.93 -42.42 57.06
N GLY A 341 -6.76 -41.96 57.53
CA GLY A 341 -5.58 -42.78 57.72
C GLY A 341 -4.65 -42.89 56.50
N ILE A 342 -5.04 -42.35 55.35
CA ILE A 342 -4.20 -42.25 54.17
C ILE A 342 -3.59 -40.86 54.08
N THR A 343 -2.28 -40.81 53.78
CA THR A 343 -1.59 -39.56 53.48
C THR A 343 -1.51 -39.39 51.97
N TYR A 344 -2.09 -38.34 51.46
CA TYR A 344 -2.11 -37.99 50.06
C TYR A 344 -1.04 -36.94 49.74
N ARG A 345 -0.35 -37.10 48.62
CA ARG A 345 0.59 -36.17 48.04
C ARG A 345 -0.04 -35.62 46.76
N ILE A 346 -0.30 -34.31 46.71
CA ILE A 346 -1.03 -33.68 45.63
C ILE A 346 -0.17 -32.64 44.93
N LYS A 347 -0.14 -32.72 43.62
CA LYS A 347 0.48 -31.73 42.76
C LYS A 347 -0.55 -31.19 41.76
N CYS A 348 -0.51 -29.90 41.49
CA CYS A 348 -1.38 -29.28 40.47
C CYS A 348 -0.47 -28.67 39.38
N LYS A 349 -0.89 -28.81 38.15
CA LYS A 349 -0.23 -28.32 36.96
C LYS A 349 -1.11 -27.33 36.27
N ASP A 350 -0.62 -26.12 35.96
CA ASP A 350 -1.33 -25.09 35.24
C ASP A 350 -1.54 -25.43 33.74
N THR A 351 -2.14 -24.52 33.00
CA THR A 351 -2.39 -24.66 31.56
C THR A 351 -1.14 -24.54 30.71
N PHE A 352 -0.03 -24.02 31.26
CA PHE A 352 1.27 -23.90 30.59
C PHE A 352 2.22 -25.05 30.90
N GLY A 353 1.83 -25.96 31.81
CA GLY A 353 2.61 -27.13 32.16
C GLY A 353 3.48 -26.97 33.42
N ASN A 354 3.44 -25.80 34.09
CA ASN A 354 4.19 -25.58 35.32
C ASN A 354 3.52 -26.33 36.48
N ILE A 355 4.32 -27.07 37.24
CA ILE A 355 3.85 -27.88 38.37
C ILE A 355 4.11 -27.11 39.66
N GLY A 356 3.06 -26.89 40.44
CA GLY A 356 3.18 -26.27 41.74
C GLY A 356 3.78 -27.16 42.81
N THR A 357 4.02 -26.58 43.98
CA THR A 357 4.58 -27.31 45.13
C THR A 357 3.64 -28.44 45.55
N CYS A 358 4.20 -29.57 45.92
CA CYS A 358 3.47 -30.72 46.42
C CYS A 358 2.84 -30.41 47.78
N LEU A 359 1.55 -30.61 47.87
CA LEU A 359 0.81 -30.56 49.16
C LEU A 359 0.74 -31.96 49.76
N THR A 360 0.91 -32.04 51.05
CA THR A 360 0.62 -33.23 51.84
C THR A 360 -0.67 -33.06 52.60
N ALA A 361 -1.65 -33.90 52.34
CA ALA A 361 -2.91 -33.94 53.05
C ALA A 361 -3.03 -35.30 53.80
N SER A 362 -3.17 -35.26 55.11
CA SER A 362 -3.43 -36.43 55.93
C SER A 362 -4.71 -36.25 56.70
N GLY A 363 -5.48 -37.31 56.86
CA GLY A 363 -6.63 -37.31 57.76
C GLY A 363 -6.17 -37.17 59.21
N GLY A 364 -6.54 -36.05 59.84
CA GLY A 364 -6.38 -35.92 61.28
C GLY A 364 -7.53 -36.62 61.99
N TYR A 365 -7.26 -37.12 63.17
CA TYR A 365 -8.24 -37.66 64.09
C TYR A 365 -9.24 -36.60 64.53
#